data_094792639e502572a1ae1565c395d34b
#
_entry.id   094792639e502572a1ae1565c395d34b
#
_cell.length_a   1.000
_cell.length_b   1.000
_cell.length_c   1.000
_cell.angle_alpha   90.00
_cell.angle_beta   90.00
_cell.angle_gamma   90.00
#
_symmetry.space_group_name_H-M   'P 1'
#
loop_
_entity.id
_entity.type
_entity.pdbx_description
1 polymer ?
#
loop_
_entity_poly.entity_id
_entity_poly.type
_entity_poly.pdbx_seq_one_letter_code
_entity_poly.pdbx_strand_id
1 'polypeptide(L)'
;MELEAQIQQFVAQNLLFSDQGYRFSNNASFIQEGIIDSMGVMELATFVNTEFGIQVDPQDVTPDNFDSVNKLAEYVRRKVAALEVKPA
;
A
#
# COMPACT_ATOMS: atom_id res chain seq x y z
N MET A 1 7.76 13.76 0.35
CA MET A 1 6.65 13.27 -0.48
C MET A 1 5.68 12.50 0.39
N GLU A 2 4.40 12.77 0.21
CA GLU A 2 3.40 12.12 1.03
C GLU A 2 3.33 10.62 0.74
N LEU A 3 3.06 9.86 1.78
CA LEU A 3 2.97 8.41 1.68
C LEU A 3 1.88 7.98 0.70
N GLU A 4 0.71 8.62 0.78
CA GLU A 4 -0.38 8.31 -0.13
C GLU A 4 0.03 8.51 -1.59
N ALA A 5 0.78 9.57 -1.87
CA ALA A 5 1.23 9.84 -3.24
C ALA A 5 2.20 8.76 -3.72
N GLN A 6 3.06 8.27 -2.86
CA GLN A 6 3.98 7.20 -3.21
C GLN A 6 3.24 5.91 -3.54
N ILE A 7 2.22 5.59 -2.74
CA ILE A 7 1.40 4.40 -2.99
C ILE A 7 0.64 4.55 -4.31
N GLN A 8 0.03 5.73 -4.53
CA GLN A 8 -0.68 6.00 -5.78
C GLN A 8 0.23 5.83 -6.98
N GLN A 9 1.43 6.36 -6.90
CA GLN A 9 2.38 6.28 -8.00
C GLN A 9 2.76 4.83 -8.30
N PHE A 10 3.03 4.05 -7.27
CA PHE A 10 3.35 2.64 -7.47
C PHE A 10 2.22 1.90 -8.16
N VAL A 11 0.99 2.07 -7.65
CA VAL A 11 -0.17 1.39 -8.21
C VAL A 11 -0.37 1.80 -9.67
N ALA A 12 -0.29 3.10 -9.96
CA ALA A 12 -0.51 3.59 -11.31
C ALA A 12 0.54 3.07 -12.28
N GLN A 13 1.80 3.08 -11.87
CA GLN A 13 2.89 2.72 -12.78
C GLN A 13 3.10 1.23 -12.92
N ASN A 14 2.90 0.47 -11.86
CA ASN A 14 3.30 -0.94 -11.84
C ASN A 14 2.13 -1.91 -11.89
N LEU A 15 0.94 -1.49 -11.53
CA LEU A 15 -0.23 -2.36 -11.51
C LEU A 15 -1.26 -1.95 -12.54
N LEU A 16 -1.46 -0.68 -12.77
CA LEU A 16 -2.40 -0.18 -13.77
C LEU A 16 -1.73 0.16 -15.09
N PHE A 17 -0.40 0.32 -15.08
CA PHE A 17 0.39 0.72 -16.25
C PHE A 17 -0.16 2.00 -16.88
N SER A 18 -0.55 2.94 -16.02
CA SER A 18 -1.15 4.20 -16.46
C SER A 18 -0.10 5.31 -16.47
N ASP A 19 -0.03 6.04 -17.57
CA ASP A 19 0.82 7.21 -17.66
C ASP A 19 0.10 8.49 -17.21
N GLN A 20 -1.16 8.37 -16.82
CA GLN A 20 -1.96 9.49 -16.34
C GLN A 20 -2.10 9.54 -14.83
N GLY A 21 -1.39 8.67 -14.13
CA GLY A 21 -1.40 8.62 -12.69
C GLY A 21 -2.60 7.85 -12.12
N TYR A 22 -2.75 7.96 -10.81
CA TYR A 22 -3.81 7.27 -10.09
C TYR A 22 -5.05 8.16 -10.07
N ARG A 23 -6.13 7.68 -10.64
CA ARG A 23 -7.33 8.49 -10.87
C ARG A 23 -8.53 8.06 -10.03
N PHE A 24 -8.30 7.29 -9.00
CA PHE A 24 -9.37 6.81 -8.10
C PHE A 24 -9.28 7.53 -6.76
N SER A 25 -10.38 7.47 -6.00
CA SER A 25 -10.37 7.98 -4.64
C SER A 25 -9.38 7.18 -3.79
N ASN A 26 -8.76 7.84 -2.81
CA ASN A 26 -7.88 7.14 -1.87
C ASN A 26 -8.64 6.17 -0.99
N ASN A 27 -9.96 6.28 -0.91
CA ASN A 27 -10.80 5.34 -0.16
C ASN A 27 -11.37 4.23 -1.03
N ALA A 28 -11.14 4.28 -2.35
CA ALA A 28 -11.67 3.27 -3.25
C ALA A 28 -11.06 1.90 -2.94
N SER A 29 -11.92 0.88 -2.87
CA SER A 29 -11.45 -0.48 -2.68
C SER A 29 -10.74 -0.97 -3.93
N PHE A 30 -9.49 -1.39 -3.79
CA PHE A 30 -8.72 -1.88 -4.94
C PHE A 30 -9.41 -3.07 -5.60
N ILE A 31 -9.92 -3.99 -4.80
CA ILE A 31 -10.53 -5.21 -5.31
C ILE A 31 -11.91 -4.92 -5.90
N GLN A 32 -12.74 -4.17 -5.17
CA GLN A 32 -14.11 -3.90 -5.62
C GLN A 32 -14.15 -3.05 -6.88
N GLU A 33 -13.24 -2.10 -7.00
CA GLU A 33 -13.17 -1.24 -8.18
C GLU A 33 -12.37 -1.86 -9.32
N GLY A 34 -11.82 -3.05 -9.11
CA GLY A 34 -11.02 -3.71 -10.13
C GLY A 34 -9.69 -3.04 -10.39
N ILE A 35 -9.21 -2.24 -9.43
CA ILE A 35 -7.93 -1.54 -9.60
C ILE A 35 -6.78 -2.53 -9.56
N ILE A 36 -6.80 -3.46 -8.61
CA ILE A 36 -5.81 -4.54 -8.56
C ILE A 36 -6.51 -5.83 -8.17
N ASP A 37 -5.89 -6.94 -8.51
CA ASP A 37 -6.37 -8.28 -8.14
C ASP A 37 -5.55 -8.83 -6.98
N SER A 38 -5.79 -10.09 -6.62
CA SER A 38 -5.12 -10.72 -5.49
C SER A 38 -3.60 -10.77 -5.67
N MET A 39 -3.14 -10.94 -6.90
CA MET A 39 -1.69 -10.95 -7.16
C MET A 39 -1.10 -9.56 -6.99
N GLY A 40 -1.86 -8.52 -7.36
CA GLY A 40 -1.42 -7.15 -7.16
C GLY A 40 -1.25 -6.81 -5.69
N VAL A 41 -2.07 -7.41 -4.82
CA VAL A 41 -1.93 -7.21 -3.38
C VAL A 41 -0.58 -7.71 -2.89
N MET A 42 -0.12 -8.84 -3.41
CA MET A 42 1.21 -9.37 -3.06
C MET A 42 2.31 -8.43 -3.53
N GLU A 43 2.14 -7.83 -4.69
CA GLU A 43 3.11 -6.85 -5.18
C GLU A 43 3.13 -5.60 -4.31
N LEU A 44 1.97 -5.16 -3.82
CA LEU A 44 1.92 -4.06 -2.86
C LEU A 44 2.66 -4.39 -1.58
N ALA A 45 2.51 -5.61 -1.07
CA ALA A 45 3.21 -6.03 0.13
C ALA A 45 4.72 -5.97 -0.07
N THR A 46 5.19 -6.45 -1.22
CA THR A 46 6.62 -6.38 -1.55
C THR A 46 7.09 -4.94 -1.67
N PHE A 47 6.28 -4.10 -2.30
CA PHE A 47 6.62 -2.69 -2.46
C PHE A 47 6.82 -2.00 -1.12
N VAL A 48 5.84 -2.15 -0.20
CA VAL A 48 5.96 -1.45 1.08
C VAL A 48 7.08 -2.00 1.92
N ASN A 49 7.34 -3.30 1.82
CA ASN A 49 8.46 -3.91 2.51
C ASN A 49 9.79 -3.30 2.04
N THR A 50 9.98 -3.25 0.73
CA THR A 50 11.24 -2.77 0.14
C THR A 50 11.38 -1.26 0.27
N GLU A 51 10.32 -0.52 -0.02
CA GLU A 51 10.40 0.94 -0.10
C GLU A 51 10.49 1.60 1.26
N PHE A 52 9.78 1.05 2.24
CA PHE A 52 9.70 1.68 3.56
C PHE A 52 10.48 0.93 4.62
N GLY A 53 11.13 -0.17 4.25
CA GLY A 53 11.95 -0.91 5.19
C GLY A 53 11.18 -1.57 6.32
N ILE A 54 9.92 -1.88 6.09
CA ILE A 54 9.09 -2.55 7.10
C ILE A 54 8.94 -4.02 6.74
N GLN A 55 8.65 -4.85 7.74
CA GLN A 55 8.38 -6.26 7.52
C GLN A 55 6.87 -6.47 7.54
N VAL A 56 6.32 -6.92 6.41
CA VAL A 56 4.90 -7.21 6.31
C VAL A 56 4.67 -8.66 6.68
N ASP A 57 3.92 -8.89 7.77
CA ASP A 57 3.57 -10.23 8.16
C ASP A 57 2.47 -10.76 7.23
N PRO A 58 2.52 -12.04 6.83
CA PRO A 58 1.49 -12.57 5.93
C PRO A 58 0.08 -12.40 6.47
N GLN A 59 -0.10 -12.50 7.78
CA GLN A 59 -1.42 -12.33 8.40
C GLN A 59 -1.95 -10.91 8.32
N ASP A 60 -1.08 -9.94 8.03
CA ASP A 60 -1.48 -8.54 7.90
C ASP A 60 -1.99 -8.20 6.50
N VAL A 61 -1.81 -9.11 5.54
CA VAL A 61 -2.25 -8.87 4.17
C VAL A 61 -3.74 -9.15 4.08
N THR A 62 -4.52 -8.18 4.53
CA THR A 62 -5.98 -8.28 4.63
C THR A 62 -6.60 -7.05 3.98
N PRO A 63 -7.89 -7.10 3.64
CA PRO A 63 -8.56 -5.92 3.10
C PRO A 63 -8.51 -4.71 4.03
N ASP A 64 -8.54 -4.95 5.34
CA ASP A 64 -8.50 -3.84 6.30
C ASP A 64 -7.20 -3.06 6.21
N ASN A 65 -6.12 -3.70 5.80
CA ASN A 65 -4.81 -3.06 5.73
C ASN A 65 -4.37 -2.71 4.31
N PHE A 66 -4.89 -3.39 3.30
CA PHE A 66 -4.32 -3.31 1.96
C PHE A 66 -5.32 -2.94 0.86
N ASP A 67 -6.59 -2.71 1.18
CA ASP A 67 -7.61 -2.59 0.14
C ASP A 67 -7.92 -1.15 -0.30
N SER A 68 -7.07 -0.20 0.05
CA SER A 68 -7.18 1.17 -0.49
C SER A 68 -5.88 1.90 -0.22
N VAL A 69 -5.70 3.04 -0.88
CA VAL A 69 -4.53 3.88 -0.63
C VAL A 69 -4.50 4.31 0.84
N ASN A 70 -5.63 4.75 1.37
CA ASN A 70 -5.67 5.23 2.75
C ASN A 70 -5.41 4.11 3.76
N LYS A 71 -6.00 2.94 3.54
CA LYS A 71 -5.78 1.81 4.44
C LYS A 71 -4.32 1.39 4.45
N LEU A 72 -3.73 1.31 3.28
CA LEU A 72 -2.33 0.92 3.18
C LEU A 72 -1.41 1.98 3.80
N ALA A 73 -1.71 3.25 3.59
CA ALA A 73 -0.93 4.32 4.19
C ALA A 73 -0.98 4.26 5.71
N GLU A 74 -2.15 4.00 6.29
CA GLU A 74 -2.27 3.86 7.73
C GLU A 74 -1.50 2.66 8.25
N TYR A 75 -1.56 1.54 7.53
CA TYR A 75 -0.80 0.35 7.91
C TYR A 75 0.70 0.65 7.91
N VAL A 76 1.19 1.29 6.85
CA VAL A 76 2.61 1.63 6.76
C VAL A 76 3.01 2.56 7.90
N ARG A 77 2.19 3.57 8.20
CA ARG A 77 2.49 4.50 9.29
C ARG A 77 2.60 3.80 10.63
N ARG A 78 1.70 2.85 10.90
CA ARG A 78 1.76 2.07 12.14
C ARG A 78 3.03 1.24 12.22
N LYS A 79 3.42 0.61 11.11
CA LYS A 79 4.62 -0.22 11.09
C LYS A 79 5.89 0.62 11.23
N VAL A 80 5.94 1.76 10.57
CA VAL A 80 7.10 2.66 10.66
C VAL A 80 7.22 3.21 12.07
N ALA A 81 6.10 3.61 12.68
CA ALA A 81 6.12 4.10 14.05
C ALA A 81 6.62 3.03 15.02
N ALA A 82 6.26 1.77 14.78
CA ALA A 82 6.73 0.66 15.62
C ALA A 82 8.24 0.47 15.51
N LEU A 83 8.81 0.74 14.32
CA LEU A 83 10.26 0.65 14.14
C LEU A 83 10.99 1.76 14.89
N GLU A 84 10.36 2.91 15.03
CA GLU A 84 10.96 4.05 15.71
C GLU A 84 10.90 3.93 17.23
N VAL A 85 9.97 3.15 17.76
CA VAL A 85 9.82 2.91 19.18
C VAL A 85 10.74 1.76 19.54
N LYS A 86 11.89 2.09 20.08
CA LYS A 86 12.87 1.07 20.44
C LYS A 86 12.73 0.72 21.91
N PRO A 87 12.68 -0.58 22.22
CA PRO A 87 12.73 -0.98 23.63
C PRO A 87 14.05 -0.55 24.24
N ALA A 88 13.97 -0.17 25.49
CA ALA A 88 15.14 0.29 26.21
C ALA A 88 16.17 -0.83 26.39
#